data_25cb3ff15e6cb7c91aa3677fda7324a7
#
_entry.id   25cb3ff15e6cb7c91aa3677fda7324a7
#
_cell.length_a   1.000
_cell.length_b   1.000
_cell.length_c   1.000
_cell.angle_alpha   90.00
_cell.angle_beta   90.00
_cell.angle_gamma   90.00
#
_symmetry.space_group_name_H-M   'P 1'
#
loop_
_entity.id
_entity.type
_entity.pdbx_description
1 polymer ?
#
loop_
_entity_poly.entity_id
_entity_poly.type
_entity_poly.pdbx_seq_one_letter_code
_entity_poly.pdbx_strand_id
1 'polypeptide(L)'
;MLSSLYWALLAFATGFAAAEDSGDQINVTESHIAVILPLQSNSFGRHADSVRLGIMNAAGNGQPGSLKVRVYATSEDPQQILAAYQRATSLGARAVIGPLTRNGVTSLAQSGIVSVPTLALNMPEGEIALPRELYVYGLQIETETRQMAQFALRHGGTKAFIIVGDTPLGGRIAQAFSEEWKKLGAEVTGQFSYTTDSAALAKLREQVANSKADIVFMSLDAARARFIRSYLGASTPIYATSMVFTSNADALANYDLDGVRFLDMPWLLQPDHPAVISYTRPDAQRAGLDQERFYALGIDAYRLVQELLRPFETMEPLDGVTGTITLNNAHQFIRTLVPAQFSQGSAKALEGTQAR
;
A
#
# COMPACT_ATOMS: atom_id res chain seq x y z
N MET A 1 66.21 -76.29 27.42
CA MET A 1 65.47 -75.41 28.36
C MET A 1 65.25 -74.06 27.67
N LEU A 2 64.04 -73.58 27.73
CA LEU A 2 63.54 -72.26 27.30
C LEU A 2 63.30 -72.05 25.79
N SER A 3 62.03 -72.24 25.44
CA SER A 3 61.37 -71.88 24.22
C SER A 3 61.16 -70.35 24.17
N SER A 4 61.38 -69.79 23.02
CA SER A 4 60.98 -68.41 22.69
C SER A 4 59.91 -68.45 21.60
N LEU A 5 58.68 -68.09 21.97
CA LEU A 5 57.57 -67.82 21.04
C LEU A 5 57.75 -66.45 20.35
N TYR A 6 57.78 -66.45 19.03
CA TYR A 6 57.66 -65.27 18.23
C TYR A 6 56.18 -65.06 17.91
N TRP A 7 55.67 -63.92 18.30
CA TRP A 7 54.33 -63.41 17.85
C TRP A 7 54.50 -62.46 16.64
N ALA A 8 53.96 -62.87 15.52
CA ALA A 8 53.89 -62.02 14.37
C ALA A 8 52.61 -61.13 14.44
N LEU A 9 52.78 -59.81 14.52
CA LEU A 9 51.68 -58.86 14.40
C LEU A 9 51.38 -58.63 12.90
N LEU A 10 50.20 -59.06 12.44
CA LEU A 10 49.58 -58.60 11.17
C LEU A 10 48.90 -57.27 11.39
N ALA A 11 49.46 -56.24 10.80
CA ALA A 11 48.79 -54.96 10.73
C ALA A 11 47.77 -54.93 9.54
N PHE A 12 46.50 -55.00 9.86
CA PHE A 12 45.44 -54.70 8.89
C PHE A 12 45.31 -53.17 8.68
N ALA A 13 45.75 -52.68 7.54
CA ALA A 13 45.47 -51.32 7.12
C ALA A 13 44.08 -51.30 6.54
N THR A 14 43.07 -50.80 7.32
CA THR A 14 41.77 -50.45 6.83
C THR A 14 41.87 -49.07 6.18
N GLY A 15 41.89 -49.05 4.82
CA GLY A 15 41.71 -47.84 4.06
C GLY A 15 40.29 -47.29 4.24
N PHE A 16 40.12 -46.19 4.97
CA PHE A 16 38.92 -45.39 4.92
C PHE A 16 38.93 -44.63 3.58
N ALA A 17 38.14 -45.09 2.62
CA ALA A 17 37.76 -44.29 1.47
C ALA A 17 36.81 -43.20 2.02
N ALA A 18 37.26 -41.96 2.05
CA ALA A 18 36.40 -40.81 2.22
C ALA A 18 35.50 -40.74 0.98
N ALA A 19 34.24 -41.14 1.13
CA ALA A 19 33.22 -40.80 0.15
C ALA A 19 33.09 -39.27 0.22
N GLU A 20 33.57 -38.57 -0.80
CA GLU A 20 33.16 -37.20 -1.08
C GLU A 20 31.66 -37.26 -1.33
N ASP A 21 30.89 -36.85 -0.33
CA ASP A 21 29.48 -36.54 -0.43
C ASP A 21 29.36 -35.26 -1.29
N SER A 22 29.46 -35.46 -2.59
CA SER A 22 29.00 -34.46 -3.57
C SER A 22 27.48 -34.37 -3.45
N GLY A 23 27.06 -33.69 -2.40
CA GLY A 23 25.69 -33.23 -2.21
C GLY A 23 25.30 -32.33 -3.39
N ASP A 24 24.93 -32.99 -4.49
CA ASP A 24 24.12 -32.40 -5.53
C ASP A 24 22.83 -31.90 -4.84
N GLN A 25 22.88 -30.67 -4.38
CA GLN A 25 21.65 -29.95 -4.01
C GLN A 25 20.83 -29.86 -5.31
N ILE A 26 19.98 -30.88 -5.49
CA ILE A 26 18.92 -30.84 -6.49
C ILE A 26 18.13 -29.57 -6.15
N ASN A 27 18.40 -28.49 -6.87
CA ASN A 27 17.61 -27.27 -6.85
C ASN A 27 16.23 -27.66 -7.41
N VAL A 28 15.36 -28.19 -6.55
CA VAL A 28 13.99 -28.49 -6.92
C VAL A 28 13.35 -27.15 -7.23
N THR A 29 13.21 -26.87 -8.52
CA THR A 29 12.47 -25.72 -9.03
C THR A 29 10.97 -25.92 -8.74
N GLU A 30 10.56 -25.63 -7.52
CA GLU A 30 9.15 -25.73 -7.14
C GLU A 30 8.41 -24.47 -7.60
N SER A 31 7.34 -24.64 -8.37
CA SER A 31 6.49 -23.53 -8.79
C SER A 31 5.91 -22.80 -7.57
N HIS A 32 6.12 -21.49 -7.49
CA HIS A 32 5.69 -20.67 -6.35
C HIS A 32 5.37 -19.23 -6.77
N ILE A 33 4.70 -18.50 -5.88
CA ILE A 33 4.59 -17.04 -5.93
C ILE A 33 5.73 -16.47 -5.08
N ALA A 34 6.59 -15.68 -5.68
CA ALA A 34 7.66 -14.98 -4.96
C ALA A 34 7.15 -13.67 -4.37
N VAL A 35 7.55 -13.38 -3.14
CA VAL A 35 7.23 -12.11 -2.45
C VAL A 35 8.55 -11.41 -2.13
N ILE A 36 8.85 -10.31 -2.83
CA ILE A 36 10.09 -9.54 -2.68
C ILE A 36 9.78 -8.25 -1.93
N LEU A 37 10.17 -8.19 -0.66
CA LEU A 37 9.84 -7.07 0.22
C LEU A 37 11.06 -6.59 1.00
N PRO A 38 11.16 -5.28 1.31
CA PRO A 38 12.27 -4.67 2.05
C PRO A 38 12.15 -4.93 3.56
N LEU A 39 12.08 -6.22 3.95
CA LEU A 39 11.93 -6.64 5.35
C LEU A 39 13.16 -6.32 6.20
N GLN A 40 14.31 -6.09 5.57
CA GLN A 40 15.57 -5.73 6.23
C GLN A 40 15.77 -4.19 6.32
N SER A 41 14.81 -3.41 5.83
CA SER A 41 14.85 -1.95 5.90
C SER A 41 14.54 -1.45 7.31
N ASN A 42 15.32 -0.49 7.80
CA ASN A 42 15.06 0.17 9.08
C ASN A 42 13.83 1.10 9.01
N SER A 43 13.57 1.69 7.86
CA SER A 43 12.48 2.66 7.65
C SER A 43 11.19 1.98 7.20
N PHE A 44 11.26 0.99 6.30
CA PHE A 44 10.11 0.32 5.69
C PHE A 44 9.82 -1.08 6.24
N GLY A 45 10.69 -1.67 7.05
CA GLY A 45 10.59 -3.05 7.50
C GLY A 45 9.25 -3.39 8.17
N ARG A 46 8.71 -2.50 8.99
CA ARG A 46 7.39 -2.70 9.63
C ARG A 46 6.24 -2.71 8.63
N HIS A 47 6.26 -1.79 7.66
CA HIS A 47 5.25 -1.74 6.61
C HIS A 47 5.35 -2.95 5.69
N ALA A 48 6.58 -3.34 5.32
CA ALA A 48 6.85 -4.53 4.53
C ALA A 48 6.38 -5.82 5.22
N ASP A 49 6.56 -5.91 6.55
CA ASP A 49 6.07 -7.04 7.33
C ASP A 49 4.54 -7.08 7.39
N SER A 50 3.87 -5.93 7.51
CA SER A 50 2.41 -5.84 7.42
C SER A 50 1.88 -6.34 6.07
N VAL A 51 2.52 -5.95 4.95
CA VAL A 51 2.20 -6.47 3.61
C VAL A 51 2.40 -7.99 3.56
N ARG A 52 3.53 -8.49 4.06
CA ARG A 52 3.82 -9.93 4.12
C ARG A 52 2.74 -10.68 4.88
N LEU A 53 2.34 -10.19 6.05
CA LEU A 53 1.29 -10.81 6.88
C LEU A 53 -0.06 -10.81 6.15
N GLY A 54 -0.43 -9.75 5.46
CA GLY A 54 -1.64 -9.69 4.62
C GLY A 54 -1.61 -10.72 3.49
N ILE A 55 -0.49 -10.83 2.78
CA ILE A 55 -0.28 -11.85 1.74
C ILE A 55 -0.45 -13.25 2.32
N MET A 56 0.19 -13.52 3.46
CA MET A 56 0.14 -14.85 4.09
C MET A 56 -1.27 -15.20 4.59
N ASN A 57 -2.01 -14.23 5.11
CA ASN A 57 -3.41 -14.43 5.49
C ASN A 57 -4.27 -14.78 4.26
N ALA A 58 -4.13 -14.02 3.17
CA ALA A 58 -4.87 -14.30 1.94
C ALA A 58 -4.48 -15.65 1.32
N ALA A 59 -3.21 -16.01 1.35
CA ALA A 59 -2.73 -17.31 0.89
C ALA A 59 -3.26 -18.48 1.73
N GLY A 60 -3.38 -18.28 3.05
CA GLY A 60 -3.97 -19.28 3.95
C GLY A 60 -5.47 -19.54 3.71
N ASN A 61 -6.18 -18.55 3.20
CA ASN A 61 -7.58 -18.64 2.78
C ASN A 61 -7.74 -19.06 1.30
N GLY A 62 -6.62 -19.34 0.61
CA GLY A 62 -6.61 -19.75 -0.80
C GLY A 62 -7.24 -21.13 -1.04
N GLN A 63 -7.58 -21.38 -2.32
CA GLN A 63 -8.14 -22.67 -2.73
C GLN A 63 -7.08 -23.79 -2.63
N PRO A 64 -7.48 -25.05 -2.36
CA PRO A 64 -6.58 -26.18 -2.46
C PRO A 64 -5.89 -26.24 -3.83
N GLY A 65 -4.57 -26.40 -3.84
CA GLY A 65 -3.78 -26.42 -5.07
C GLY A 65 -3.21 -25.05 -5.50
N SER A 66 -3.48 -23.97 -4.78
CA SER A 66 -2.84 -22.70 -5.00
C SER A 66 -1.31 -22.80 -4.85
N LEU A 67 -0.57 -22.00 -5.65
CA LEU A 67 0.88 -21.93 -5.56
C LEU A 67 1.34 -21.49 -4.16
N LYS A 68 2.37 -22.14 -3.65
CA LYS A 68 2.98 -21.75 -2.37
C LYS A 68 3.59 -20.36 -2.48
N VAL A 69 3.58 -19.64 -1.38
CA VAL A 69 4.22 -18.33 -1.26
C VAL A 69 5.63 -18.51 -0.70
N ARG A 70 6.64 -17.95 -1.38
CA ARG A 70 8.03 -17.90 -0.91
C ARG A 70 8.49 -16.46 -0.77
N VAL A 71 8.97 -16.10 0.43
CA VAL A 71 9.39 -14.73 0.75
C VAL A 71 10.90 -14.58 0.51
N TYR A 72 11.26 -13.51 -0.20
CA TYR A 72 12.63 -13.07 -0.48
C TYR A 72 12.81 -11.71 0.20
N ALA A 73 13.42 -11.71 1.38
CA ALA A 73 13.68 -10.51 2.15
C ALA A 73 14.86 -9.73 1.53
N THR A 74 14.65 -8.42 1.31
CA THR A 74 15.66 -7.49 0.81
C THR A 74 15.79 -6.28 1.75
N SER A 75 16.78 -5.44 1.50
CA SER A 75 16.77 -4.04 1.93
C SER A 75 16.04 -3.17 0.89
N GLU A 76 16.22 -1.84 0.97
CA GLU A 76 15.75 -0.90 -0.06
C GLU A 76 16.73 -0.77 -1.26
N ASP A 77 17.86 -1.45 -1.21
CA ASP A 77 18.89 -1.41 -2.25
C ASP A 77 18.37 -2.05 -3.55
N PRO A 78 18.33 -1.31 -4.67
CA PRO A 78 17.90 -1.82 -5.96
C PRO A 78 18.65 -3.08 -6.41
N GLN A 79 19.97 -3.17 -6.16
CA GLN A 79 20.76 -4.33 -6.56
C GLN A 79 20.32 -5.61 -5.84
N GLN A 80 19.98 -5.52 -4.56
CA GLN A 80 19.44 -6.65 -3.82
C GLN A 80 18.06 -7.05 -4.33
N ILE A 81 17.21 -6.08 -4.70
CA ILE A 81 15.89 -6.34 -5.27
C ILE A 81 16.01 -7.07 -6.62
N LEU A 82 16.89 -6.61 -7.52
CA LEU A 82 17.12 -7.26 -8.81
C LEU A 82 17.72 -8.66 -8.66
N ALA A 83 18.67 -8.84 -7.76
CA ALA A 83 19.24 -10.16 -7.46
C ALA A 83 18.19 -11.11 -6.87
N ALA A 84 17.32 -10.64 -5.99
CA ALA A 84 16.22 -11.42 -5.44
C ALA A 84 15.22 -11.82 -6.52
N TYR A 85 14.90 -10.92 -7.47
CA TYR A 85 14.03 -11.21 -8.60
C TYR A 85 14.61 -12.33 -9.50
N GLN A 86 15.87 -12.19 -9.90
CA GLN A 86 16.55 -13.21 -10.70
C GLN A 86 16.63 -14.56 -9.98
N ARG A 87 16.94 -14.55 -8.69
CA ARG A 87 16.94 -15.77 -7.88
C ARG A 87 15.54 -16.40 -7.80
N ALA A 88 14.50 -15.60 -7.57
CA ALA A 88 13.13 -16.11 -7.49
C ALA A 88 12.71 -16.79 -8.79
N THR A 89 12.95 -16.14 -9.94
CA THR A 89 12.59 -16.66 -11.26
C THR A 89 13.40 -17.91 -11.63
N SER A 90 14.70 -17.94 -11.32
CA SER A 90 15.53 -19.14 -11.54
C SER A 90 15.11 -20.34 -10.67
N LEU A 91 14.48 -20.10 -9.51
CA LEU A 91 13.93 -21.12 -8.62
C LEU A 91 12.47 -21.47 -8.92
N GLY A 92 11.92 -21.03 -10.06
CA GLY A 92 10.60 -21.44 -10.54
C GLY A 92 9.44 -20.53 -10.08
N ALA A 93 9.71 -19.27 -9.73
CA ALA A 93 8.64 -18.32 -9.48
C ALA A 93 7.75 -18.16 -10.72
N ARG A 94 6.45 -18.35 -10.57
CA ARG A 94 5.44 -18.19 -11.62
C ARG A 94 4.86 -16.79 -11.65
N ALA A 95 4.95 -16.08 -10.54
CA ALA A 95 4.62 -14.67 -10.41
C ALA A 95 5.42 -14.05 -9.27
N VAL A 96 5.50 -12.71 -9.26
CA VAL A 96 6.21 -11.94 -8.22
C VAL A 96 5.27 -10.88 -7.65
N ILE A 97 5.24 -10.75 -6.31
CA ILE A 97 4.64 -9.63 -5.58
C ILE A 97 5.78 -8.78 -5.01
N GLY A 98 5.79 -7.50 -5.33
CA GLY A 98 6.87 -6.57 -5.00
C GLY A 98 7.63 -6.12 -6.24
N PRO A 99 8.57 -5.17 -6.09
CA PRO A 99 8.98 -4.51 -4.84
C PRO A 99 7.96 -3.51 -4.29
N LEU A 100 8.21 -3.04 -3.04
CA LEU A 100 7.31 -2.11 -2.33
C LEU A 100 7.77 -0.65 -2.44
N THR A 101 9.05 -0.39 -2.63
CA THR A 101 9.61 0.97 -2.68
C THR A 101 9.61 1.52 -4.10
N ARG A 102 9.38 2.83 -4.25
CA ARG A 102 9.35 3.49 -5.57
C ARG A 102 10.66 3.29 -6.36
N ASN A 103 11.79 3.48 -5.68
CA ASN A 103 13.12 3.25 -6.27
C ASN A 103 13.29 1.79 -6.75
N GLY A 104 12.86 0.81 -5.95
CA GLY A 104 12.88 -0.60 -6.34
C GLY A 104 12.01 -0.89 -7.56
N VAL A 105 10.81 -0.31 -7.64
CA VAL A 105 9.93 -0.41 -8.83
C VAL A 105 10.58 0.20 -10.05
N THR A 106 11.15 1.40 -9.92
CA THR A 106 11.88 2.09 -10.99
C THR A 106 13.01 1.23 -11.54
N SER A 107 13.84 0.70 -10.65
CA SER A 107 14.99 -0.13 -11.02
C SER A 107 14.55 -1.43 -11.69
N LEU A 108 13.48 -2.08 -11.20
CA LEU A 108 12.96 -3.28 -11.81
C LEU A 108 12.36 -3.01 -13.21
N ALA A 109 11.60 -1.92 -13.36
CA ALA A 109 11.00 -1.52 -14.63
C ALA A 109 12.05 -1.27 -15.73
N GLN A 110 13.20 -0.71 -15.35
CA GLN A 110 14.30 -0.36 -16.26
C GLN A 110 15.30 -1.50 -16.49
N SER A 111 15.23 -2.58 -15.71
CA SER A 111 16.25 -3.63 -15.68
C SER A 111 16.23 -4.57 -16.90
N GLY A 112 15.12 -4.68 -17.59
CA GLY A 112 14.93 -5.65 -18.69
C GLY A 112 14.85 -7.13 -18.26
N ILE A 113 14.81 -7.44 -16.95
CA ILE A 113 14.77 -8.83 -16.43
C ILE A 113 13.37 -9.34 -16.11
N VAL A 114 12.33 -8.50 -16.23
CA VAL A 114 10.95 -8.88 -15.91
C VAL A 114 10.47 -9.94 -16.91
N SER A 115 10.23 -11.15 -16.44
CA SER A 115 9.98 -12.33 -17.29
C SER A 115 8.73 -13.12 -16.89
N VAL A 116 8.12 -12.80 -15.75
CA VAL A 116 6.87 -13.40 -15.26
C VAL A 116 5.93 -12.31 -14.78
N PRO A 117 4.60 -12.56 -14.69
CA PRO A 117 3.65 -11.60 -14.11
C PRO A 117 4.14 -11.08 -12.78
N THR A 118 4.36 -9.77 -12.69
CA THR A 118 4.96 -9.10 -11.55
C THR A 118 4.08 -7.95 -11.09
N LEU A 119 3.61 -7.99 -9.86
CA LEU A 119 2.82 -6.93 -9.24
C LEU A 119 3.69 -6.11 -8.30
N ALA A 120 4.22 -5.01 -8.79
CA ALA A 120 4.93 -4.03 -7.96
C ALA A 120 3.94 -3.27 -7.08
N LEU A 121 4.30 -3.05 -5.81
CA LEU A 121 3.42 -2.48 -4.78
C LEU A 121 3.59 -0.96 -4.62
N ASN A 122 4.06 -0.31 -5.66
CA ASN A 122 4.17 1.15 -5.76
C ASN A 122 4.25 1.58 -7.23
N MET A 123 4.23 2.89 -7.45
CA MET A 123 4.53 3.48 -8.75
C MET A 123 6.04 3.71 -8.92
N PRO A 124 6.58 3.64 -10.13
CA PRO A 124 7.94 4.07 -10.39
C PRO A 124 8.09 5.58 -10.18
N GLU A 125 9.32 6.04 -10.11
CA GLU A 125 9.65 7.46 -10.09
C GLU A 125 9.63 8.01 -11.51
N GLY A 126 8.89 9.10 -11.72
CA GLY A 126 8.71 9.70 -13.03
C GLY A 126 7.80 8.90 -13.97
N GLU A 127 7.75 9.30 -15.23
CA GLU A 127 6.98 8.63 -16.28
C GLU A 127 7.84 7.57 -16.97
N ILE A 128 7.63 6.31 -16.62
CA ILE A 128 8.37 5.17 -17.16
C ILE A 128 7.35 4.20 -17.79
N ALA A 129 7.61 3.81 -19.04
CA ALA A 129 6.85 2.76 -19.69
C ALA A 129 7.10 1.42 -18.96
N LEU A 130 6.03 0.79 -18.52
CA LEU A 130 6.13 -0.51 -17.84
C LEU A 130 6.39 -1.64 -18.83
N PRO A 131 7.29 -2.59 -18.52
CA PRO A 131 7.39 -3.86 -19.25
C PRO A 131 6.06 -4.60 -19.27
N ARG A 132 5.85 -5.43 -20.30
CA ARG A 132 4.59 -6.16 -20.52
C ARG A 132 4.10 -6.96 -19.31
N GLU A 133 5.00 -7.61 -18.60
CA GLU A 133 4.68 -8.47 -17.45
C GLU A 133 4.74 -7.71 -16.12
N LEU A 134 4.96 -6.39 -16.14
CA LEU A 134 4.99 -5.56 -14.92
C LEU A 134 3.69 -4.78 -14.76
N TYR A 135 3.04 -5.01 -13.65
CA TYR A 135 1.85 -4.31 -13.19
C TYR A 135 2.17 -3.53 -11.92
N VAL A 136 1.49 -2.42 -11.72
CA VAL A 136 1.68 -1.58 -10.53
C VAL A 136 0.38 -1.44 -9.75
N TYR A 137 0.49 -1.50 -8.44
CA TYR A 137 -0.60 -1.36 -7.49
C TYR A 137 -0.08 -0.76 -6.19
N GLY A 138 -0.82 0.12 -5.52
CA GLY A 138 -0.33 0.67 -4.26
C GLY A 138 -1.27 1.68 -3.60
N LEU A 139 -0.78 2.26 -2.51
CA LEU A 139 -1.50 3.20 -1.65
C LEU A 139 -1.11 4.66 -1.95
N GLN A 140 -1.14 5.06 -3.24
CA GLN A 140 -0.72 6.41 -3.63
C GLN A 140 -1.72 7.45 -3.13
N ILE A 141 -1.26 8.34 -2.28
CA ILE A 141 -2.07 9.42 -1.71
C ILE A 141 -2.51 10.43 -2.79
N GLU A 142 -1.72 10.62 -3.84
CA GLU A 142 -2.07 11.48 -4.96
C GLU A 142 -3.27 10.94 -5.75
N THR A 143 -3.38 9.62 -5.91
CA THR A 143 -4.54 8.97 -6.57
C THR A 143 -5.79 9.10 -5.70
N GLU A 144 -5.67 8.89 -4.39
CA GLU A 144 -6.74 9.14 -3.43
C GLU A 144 -7.20 10.61 -3.49
N THR A 145 -6.25 11.53 -3.53
CA THR A 145 -6.52 12.98 -3.59
C THR A 145 -7.30 13.36 -4.84
N ARG A 146 -6.97 12.78 -6.01
CA ARG A 146 -7.73 12.98 -7.24
C ARG A 146 -9.16 12.44 -7.13
N GLN A 147 -9.35 11.28 -6.53
CA GLN A 147 -10.68 10.74 -6.25
C GLN A 147 -11.48 11.65 -5.29
N MET A 148 -10.80 12.26 -4.29
CA MET A 148 -11.43 13.21 -3.39
C MET A 148 -11.91 14.48 -4.14
N ALA A 149 -11.13 15.00 -5.08
CA ALA A 149 -11.54 16.12 -5.92
C ALA A 149 -12.80 15.75 -6.74
N GLN A 150 -12.80 14.59 -7.38
CA GLN A 150 -13.96 14.09 -8.12
C GLN A 150 -15.19 13.88 -7.22
N PHE A 151 -14.97 13.35 -6.01
CA PHE A 151 -16.04 13.18 -5.02
C PHE A 151 -16.63 14.53 -4.59
N ALA A 152 -15.81 15.52 -4.27
CA ALA A 152 -16.25 16.85 -3.87
C ALA A 152 -17.04 17.55 -4.98
N LEU A 153 -16.60 17.42 -6.25
CA LEU A 153 -17.32 17.97 -7.41
C LEU A 153 -18.71 17.34 -7.56
N ARG A 154 -18.81 16.00 -7.48
CA ARG A 154 -20.12 15.30 -7.53
C ARG A 154 -21.08 15.72 -6.42
N HIS A 155 -20.56 16.25 -5.31
CA HIS A 155 -21.36 16.77 -4.18
C HIS A 155 -21.57 18.29 -4.24
N GLY A 156 -21.41 18.90 -5.42
CA GLY A 156 -21.77 20.29 -5.70
C GLY A 156 -20.65 21.29 -5.46
N GLY A 157 -19.43 20.84 -5.10
CA GLY A 157 -18.28 21.74 -5.01
C GLY A 157 -17.82 22.20 -6.39
N THR A 158 -17.58 23.48 -6.57
CA THR A 158 -17.06 24.10 -7.80
C THR A 158 -15.93 25.08 -7.53
N LYS A 159 -15.87 25.60 -6.30
CA LYS A 159 -14.87 26.57 -5.84
C LYS A 159 -14.22 26.09 -4.55
N ALA A 160 -12.92 25.81 -4.59
CA ALA A 160 -12.18 25.29 -3.46
C ALA A 160 -11.25 26.32 -2.84
N PHE A 161 -11.22 26.37 -1.51
CA PHE A 161 -10.14 26.97 -0.73
C PHE A 161 -9.25 25.85 -0.16
N ILE A 162 -7.95 25.96 -0.32
CA ILE A 162 -7.02 24.86 0.06
C ILE A 162 -6.22 25.25 1.28
N ILE A 163 -6.23 24.40 2.32
CA ILE A 163 -5.31 24.49 3.45
C ILE A 163 -4.12 23.56 3.12
N VAL A 164 -2.97 24.17 2.89
CA VAL A 164 -1.75 23.46 2.48
C VAL A 164 -0.92 23.07 3.70
N GLY A 165 -0.60 21.80 3.86
CA GLY A 165 0.27 21.32 4.93
C GLY A 165 1.72 21.82 4.79
N ASP A 166 2.37 22.00 5.93
CA ASP A 166 3.76 22.48 6.05
C ASP A 166 4.83 21.40 5.79
N THR A 167 4.43 20.25 5.27
CA THR A 167 5.31 19.13 4.93
C THR A 167 5.43 18.96 3.41
N PRO A 168 6.52 18.35 2.90
CA PRO A 168 6.62 18.02 1.47
C PRO A 168 5.44 17.17 0.98
N LEU A 169 4.95 16.25 1.82
CA LEU A 169 3.78 15.42 1.50
C LEU A 169 2.51 16.27 1.40
N GLY A 170 2.27 17.17 2.36
CA GLY A 170 1.14 18.10 2.33
C GLY A 170 1.13 18.96 1.07
N GLY A 171 2.29 19.46 0.65
CA GLY A 171 2.45 20.19 -0.61
C GLY A 171 2.07 19.36 -1.84
N ARG A 172 2.53 18.10 -1.94
CA ARG A 172 2.18 17.20 -3.06
C ARG A 172 0.69 16.87 -3.10
N ILE A 173 0.06 16.65 -1.94
CA ILE A 173 -1.38 16.43 -1.83
C ILE A 173 -2.15 17.66 -2.33
N ALA A 174 -1.79 18.86 -1.86
CA ALA A 174 -2.43 20.10 -2.30
C ALA A 174 -2.28 20.34 -3.81
N GLN A 175 -1.10 20.03 -4.35
CA GLN A 175 -0.84 20.11 -5.79
C GLN A 175 -1.71 19.12 -6.56
N ALA A 176 -1.75 17.84 -6.17
CA ALA A 176 -2.55 16.81 -6.83
C ALA A 176 -4.05 17.14 -6.83
N PHE A 177 -4.56 17.71 -5.72
CA PHE A 177 -5.92 18.22 -5.65
C PHE A 177 -6.14 19.36 -6.62
N SER A 178 -5.27 20.37 -6.61
CA SER A 178 -5.40 21.57 -7.45
C SER A 178 -5.38 21.24 -8.94
N GLU A 179 -4.51 20.34 -9.34
CA GLU A 179 -4.37 19.88 -10.73
C GLU A 179 -5.65 19.18 -11.20
N GLU A 180 -6.13 18.19 -10.42
CA GLU A 180 -7.35 17.45 -10.76
C GLU A 180 -8.57 18.36 -10.71
N TRP A 181 -8.68 19.26 -9.71
CA TRP A 181 -9.77 20.21 -9.56
C TRP A 181 -9.92 21.12 -10.78
N LYS A 182 -8.78 21.67 -11.26
CA LYS A 182 -8.75 22.48 -12.49
C LYS A 182 -9.07 21.66 -13.75
N LYS A 183 -8.56 20.42 -13.83
CA LYS A 183 -8.86 19.51 -14.94
C LYS A 183 -10.34 19.18 -15.04
N LEU A 184 -11.04 19.13 -13.91
CA LEU A 184 -12.49 18.94 -13.81
C LEU A 184 -13.30 20.22 -14.13
N GLY A 185 -12.64 21.35 -14.46
CA GLY A 185 -13.29 22.62 -14.78
C GLY A 185 -13.68 23.45 -13.56
N ALA A 186 -13.21 23.09 -12.37
CA ALA A 186 -13.48 23.78 -11.11
C ALA A 186 -12.36 24.77 -10.74
N GLU A 187 -12.64 25.73 -9.85
CA GLU A 187 -11.77 26.84 -9.50
C GLU A 187 -11.13 26.67 -8.11
N VAL A 188 -9.82 26.96 -7.98
CA VAL A 188 -9.17 27.19 -6.69
C VAL A 188 -9.20 28.68 -6.40
N THR A 189 -10.02 29.10 -5.43
CA THR A 189 -10.26 30.51 -5.12
C THR A 189 -9.31 31.09 -4.08
N GLY A 190 -8.53 30.27 -3.41
CA GLY A 190 -7.53 30.70 -2.45
C GLY A 190 -6.77 29.55 -1.79
N GLN A 191 -5.67 29.89 -1.14
CA GLN A 191 -4.85 28.94 -0.40
C GLN A 191 -4.36 29.57 0.91
N PHE A 192 -4.19 28.71 1.93
CA PHE A 192 -3.61 29.10 3.21
C PHE A 192 -2.57 28.04 3.60
N SER A 193 -1.32 28.45 3.83
CA SER A 193 -0.30 27.53 4.36
C SER A 193 -0.51 27.33 5.85
N TYR A 194 -0.53 26.05 6.28
CA TYR A 194 -0.65 25.72 7.69
C TYR A 194 0.39 26.45 8.53
N THR A 195 -0.05 27.01 9.63
CA THR A 195 0.80 27.70 10.61
C THR A 195 0.17 27.62 11.99
N THR A 196 0.97 27.85 13.02
CA THR A 196 0.52 28.03 14.41
C THR A 196 0.51 29.49 14.83
N ASP A 197 0.82 30.43 13.93
CA ASP A 197 0.76 31.88 14.19
C ASP A 197 -0.67 32.33 14.42
N SER A 198 -0.95 32.84 15.61
CA SER A 198 -2.29 33.24 16.03
C SER A 198 -2.85 34.42 15.23
N ALA A 199 -2.01 35.33 14.76
CA ALA A 199 -2.44 36.49 13.97
C ALA A 199 -2.89 36.07 12.55
N ALA A 200 -2.20 35.11 11.93
CA ALA A 200 -2.59 34.51 10.66
C ALA A 200 -3.89 33.70 10.82
N LEU A 201 -3.99 32.86 11.86
CA LEU A 201 -5.14 32.03 12.14
C LEU A 201 -6.41 32.83 12.43
N ALA A 202 -6.30 33.97 13.14
CA ALA A 202 -7.43 34.85 13.38
C ALA A 202 -8.08 35.37 12.10
N LYS A 203 -7.34 35.47 11.00
CA LYS A 203 -7.83 35.96 9.70
C LYS A 203 -8.33 34.81 8.79
N LEU A 204 -8.05 33.57 9.12
CA LEU A 204 -8.34 32.43 8.24
C LEU A 204 -9.83 32.32 7.90
N ARG A 205 -10.72 32.46 8.88
CA ARG A 205 -12.18 32.41 8.65
C ARG A 205 -12.63 33.49 7.67
N GLU A 206 -12.11 34.71 7.81
CA GLU A 206 -12.42 35.84 6.91
C GLU A 206 -11.87 35.58 5.50
N GLN A 207 -10.66 35.04 5.39
CA GLN A 207 -10.06 34.68 4.10
C GLN A 207 -10.89 33.63 3.37
N VAL A 208 -11.34 32.57 4.07
CA VAL A 208 -12.22 31.55 3.50
C VAL A 208 -13.54 32.17 3.05
N ALA A 209 -14.19 33.01 3.87
CA ALA A 209 -15.44 33.66 3.52
C ALA A 209 -15.29 34.59 2.31
N ASN A 210 -14.24 35.41 2.26
CA ASN A 210 -13.95 36.35 1.19
C ASN A 210 -13.61 35.67 -0.14
N SER A 211 -13.04 34.44 -0.08
CA SER A 211 -12.71 33.63 -1.25
C SER A 211 -13.94 33.15 -2.03
N LYS A 212 -15.14 33.17 -1.41
CA LYS A 212 -16.39 32.62 -1.94
C LYS A 212 -16.27 31.13 -2.32
N ALA A 213 -15.38 30.41 -1.65
CA ALA A 213 -15.25 28.97 -1.81
C ALA A 213 -16.51 28.27 -1.27
N ASP A 214 -16.97 27.26 -1.98
CA ASP A 214 -18.09 26.40 -1.57
C ASP A 214 -17.60 25.13 -0.88
N ILE A 215 -16.29 24.84 -0.96
CA ILE A 215 -15.62 23.78 -0.18
C ILE A 215 -14.27 24.24 0.35
N VAL A 216 -13.82 23.59 1.43
CA VAL A 216 -12.44 23.65 1.90
C VAL A 216 -11.79 22.27 1.73
N PHE A 217 -10.61 22.21 1.13
CA PHE A 217 -9.79 21.01 1.10
C PHE A 217 -8.59 21.14 2.02
N MET A 218 -8.32 20.14 2.87
CA MET A 218 -7.19 20.12 3.79
C MET A 218 -6.18 19.03 3.41
N SER A 219 -4.96 19.43 3.06
CA SER A 219 -3.83 18.50 2.85
C SER A 219 -3.02 18.30 4.14
N LEU A 220 -3.70 17.90 5.22
CA LEU A 220 -3.17 17.84 6.57
C LEU A 220 -3.30 16.43 7.16
N ASP A 221 -2.41 16.10 8.12
CA ASP A 221 -2.63 14.97 9.02
C ASP A 221 -3.69 15.28 10.08
N ALA A 222 -4.06 14.25 10.86
CA ALA A 222 -5.12 14.34 11.86
C ALA A 222 -4.85 15.42 12.93
N ALA A 223 -3.61 15.55 13.42
CA ALA A 223 -3.27 16.51 14.46
C ALA A 223 -3.39 17.95 13.97
N ARG A 224 -2.85 18.22 12.77
CA ARG A 224 -2.93 19.54 12.15
C ARG A 224 -4.37 19.88 11.72
N ALA A 225 -5.09 18.89 11.21
CA ALA A 225 -6.49 19.07 10.81
C ALA A 225 -7.39 19.41 12.00
N ARG A 226 -7.26 18.72 13.13
CA ARG A 226 -7.97 19.05 14.39
C ARG A 226 -7.67 20.46 14.84
N PHE A 227 -6.41 20.84 14.85
CA PHE A 227 -6.00 22.20 15.26
C PHE A 227 -6.61 23.28 14.38
N ILE A 228 -6.48 23.15 13.04
CA ILE A 228 -6.97 24.18 12.11
C ILE A 228 -8.50 24.22 12.03
N ARG A 229 -9.18 23.09 12.30
CA ARG A 229 -10.63 22.96 12.21
C ARG A 229 -11.37 23.97 13.07
N SER A 230 -10.85 24.31 14.25
CA SER A 230 -11.44 25.29 15.17
C SER A 230 -11.48 26.72 14.60
N TYR A 231 -10.59 27.05 13.66
CA TYR A 231 -10.51 28.34 12.98
C TYR A 231 -11.34 28.41 11.70
N LEU A 232 -11.88 27.27 11.25
CA LEU A 232 -12.76 27.22 10.09
C LEU A 232 -14.23 27.35 10.51
N GLY A 233 -15.04 28.00 9.71
CA GLY A 233 -16.49 28.08 9.92
C GLY A 233 -17.17 26.70 9.78
N ALA A 234 -18.34 26.54 10.39
CA ALA A 234 -19.12 25.31 10.31
C ALA A 234 -19.94 25.18 9.02
N SER A 235 -20.09 26.27 8.26
CA SER A 235 -21.01 26.35 7.11
C SER A 235 -20.43 25.76 5.80
N THR A 236 -19.10 25.76 5.65
CA THR A 236 -18.45 25.30 4.43
C THR A 236 -18.06 23.84 4.57
N PRO A 237 -18.49 22.93 3.65
CA PRO A 237 -18.07 21.55 3.64
C PRO A 237 -16.55 21.40 3.58
N ILE A 238 -16.01 20.49 4.39
CA ILE A 238 -14.56 20.27 4.51
C ILE A 238 -14.24 18.87 4.02
N TYR A 239 -13.24 18.79 3.15
CA TYR A 239 -12.71 17.55 2.58
C TYR A 239 -11.24 17.39 2.90
N ALA A 240 -10.81 16.15 3.09
CA ALA A 240 -9.43 15.81 3.40
C ALA A 240 -9.06 14.43 2.81
N THR A 241 -7.82 14.03 2.96
CA THR A 241 -7.37 12.65 2.64
C THR A 241 -7.52 11.74 3.87
N SER A 242 -7.31 10.43 3.67
CA SER A 242 -7.29 9.42 4.74
C SER A 242 -6.30 9.72 5.87
N MET A 243 -5.35 10.64 5.66
CA MET A 243 -4.39 11.07 6.69
C MET A 243 -5.05 11.70 7.93
N VAL A 244 -6.30 12.17 7.82
CA VAL A 244 -7.05 12.70 8.96
C VAL A 244 -7.61 11.59 9.86
N PHE A 245 -7.65 10.35 9.39
CA PHE A 245 -8.21 9.21 10.11
C PHE A 245 -7.12 8.34 10.73
N THR A 246 -7.03 8.37 12.05
CA THR A 246 -6.02 7.63 12.82
C THR A 246 -6.62 6.48 13.63
N SER A 247 -7.88 6.57 14.07
CA SER A 247 -8.59 5.51 14.78
C SER A 247 -10.03 5.96 15.12
N ASN A 248 -10.96 5.01 15.25
CA ASN A 248 -12.24 5.24 15.91
C ASN A 248 -12.15 5.09 17.43
N ALA A 249 -11.04 4.58 17.97
CA ALA A 249 -10.86 4.40 19.41
C ALA A 249 -10.72 5.73 20.17
N ASP A 250 -10.25 6.80 19.49
CA ASP A 250 -10.12 8.14 20.06
C ASP A 250 -11.30 9.04 19.63
N ALA A 251 -12.50 8.62 19.98
CA ALA A 251 -13.73 9.35 19.62
C ALA A 251 -13.71 10.80 20.12
N LEU A 252 -13.16 11.06 21.31
CA LEU A 252 -13.11 12.40 21.89
C LEU A 252 -12.29 13.37 21.02
N ALA A 253 -11.11 12.97 20.60
CA ALA A 253 -10.28 13.78 19.69
C ALA A 253 -10.87 13.90 18.27
N ASN A 254 -11.65 12.92 17.83
CA ASN A 254 -12.28 12.95 16.52
C ASN A 254 -13.49 13.90 16.44
N TYR A 255 -14.08 14.32 17.59
CA TYR A 255 -15.14 15.34 17.58
C TYR A 255 -14.69 16.66 16.95
N ASP A 256 -13.42 17.02 17.05
CA ASP A 256 -12.88 18.20 16.40
C ASP A 256 -12.95 18.11 14.85
N LEU A 257 -13.05 16.90 14.32
CA LEU A 257 -13.17 16.64 12.87
C LEU A 257 -14.60 16.41 12.41
N ASP A 258 -15.61 16.52 13.27
CA ASP A 258 -17.00 16.28 12.90
C ASP A 258 -17.39 17.10 11.65
N GLY A 259 -18.02 16.42 10.69
CA GLY A 259 -18.39 16.97 9.40
C GLY A 259 -17.30 16.90 8.32
N VAL A 260 -16.04 16.60 8.66
CA VAL A 260 -14.97 16.43 7.69
C VAL A 260 -15.19 15.14 6.90
N ARG A 261 -15.13 15.24 5.57
CA ARG A 261 -15.27 14.12 4.63
C ARG A 261 -13.92 13.70 4.10
N PHE A 262 -13.73 12.39 3.97
CA PHE A 262 -12.51 11.79 3.45
C PHE A 262 -12.80 10.48 2.71
N LEU A 263 -11.81 9.92 2.06
CA LEU A 263 -11.88 8.60 1.43
C LEU A 263 -10.93 7.65 2.15
N ASP A 264 -11.34 6.40 2.35
CA ASP A 264 -10.43 5.35 2.82
C ASP A 264 -10.93 3.98 2.31
N MET A 265 -10.24 2.92 2.68
CA MET A 265 -10.51 1.57 2.22
C MET A 265 -11.65 0.89 2.99
N PRO A 266 -12.38 -0.07 2.37
CA PRO A 266 -13.39 -0.88 3.06
C PRO A 266 -12.85 -1.57 4.30
N TRP A 267 -11.59 -2.03 4.28
CA TRP A 267 -10.92 -2.65 5.42
C TRP A 267 -11.06 -1.85 6.73
N LEU A 268 -10.99 -0.53 6.65
CA LEU A 268 -11.06 0.35 7.82
C LEU A 268 -12.47 0.88 8.09
N LEU A 269 -13.27 1.07 7.06
CA LEU A 269 -14.56 1.77 7.15
C LEU A 269 -15.77 0.85 7.16
N GLN A 270 -15.65 -0.36 6.64
CA GLN A 270 -16.74 -1.31 6.43
C GLN A 270 -16.38 -2.71 6.96
N PRO A 271 -16.35 -2.91 8.29
CA PRO A 271 -15.91 -4.17 8.88
C PRO A 271 -16.80 -5.36 8.48
N ASP A 272 -18.06 -5.10 8.13
CA ASP A 272 -19.04 -6.14 7.72
C ASP A 272 -19.05 -6.37 6.20
N HIS A 273 -18.18 -5.71 5.43
CA HIS A 273 -18.10 -5.90 3.98
C HIS A 273 -17.69 -7.34 3.63
N PRO A 274 -18.35 -8.01 2.65
CA PRO A 274 -18.07 -9.41 2.31
C PRO A 274 -16.60 -9.70 2.02
N ALA A 275 -15.91 -8.80 1.33
CA ALA A 275 -14.46 -8.93 1.07
C ALA A 275 -13.63 -8.84 2.35
N VAL A 276 -14.09 -8.11 3.38
CA VAL A 276 -13.33 -7.83 4.62
C VAL A 276 -13.51 -8.96 5.65
N ILE A 277 -14.75 -9.41 5.88
CA ILE A 277 -15.04 -10.44 6.90
C ILE A 277 -14.35 -11.78 6.65
N SER A 278 -13.91 -12.01 5.43
CA SER A 278 -13.21 -13.24 5.03
C SER A 278 -11.78 -13.33 5.60
N TYR A 279 -11.25 -12.25 6.17
CA TYR A 279 -9.86 -12.19 6.63
C TYR A 279 -9.77 -11.85 8.11
N THR A 280 -8.82 -12.50 8.79
CA THR A 280 -8.52 -12.20 10.19
C THR A 280 -7.80 -10.86 10.29
N ARG A 281 -8.27 -10.00 11.20
CA ARG A 281 -7.59 -8.73 11.48
C ARG A 281 -6.31 -8.94 12.30
N PRO A 282 -5.26 -8.16 12.05
CA PRO A 282 -4.11 -8.14 12.94
C PRO A 282 -4.52 -7.64 14.33
N ASP A 283 -3.70 -7.97 15.34
CA ASP A 283 -3.92 -7.51 16.71
C ASP A 283 -3.88 -5.96 16.77
N ALA A 284 -5.04 -5.36 17.05
CA ALA A 284 -5.22 -3.90 17.09
C ALA A 284 -4.34 -3.19 18.14
N GLN A 285 -3.84 -3.92 19.14
CA GLN A 285 -2.91 -3.35 20.12
C GLN A 285 -1.50 -3.18 19.57
N ARG A 286 -1.17 -3.88 18.49
CA ARG A 286 0.16 -3.92 17.87
C ARG A 286 0.24 -3.19 16.54
N ALA A 287 -0.88 -2.98 15.86
CA ALA A 287 -0.95 -2.38 14.54
C ALA A 287 -1.66 -1.02 14.61
N GLY A 288 -0.96 0.05 14.26
CA GLY A 288 -1.62 1.33 13.93
C GLY A 288 -2.33 1.24 12.59
N LEU A 289 -3.22 2.22 12.26
CA LEU A 289 -3.98 2.19 11.00
C LEU A 289 -3.10 2.15 9.75
N ASP A 290 -1.91 2.73 9.79
CA ASP A 290 -0.98 2.64 8.64
C ASP A 290 -0.54 1.20 8.41
N GLN A 291 -0.23 0.43 9.46
CA GLN A 291 0.08 -0.98 9.34
C GLN A 291 -1.12 -1.78 8.83
N GLU A 292 -2.34 -1.43 9.25
CA GLU A 292 -3.56 -2.07 8.73
C GLU A 292 -3.78 -1.77 7.25
N ARG A 293 -3.47 -0.57 6.77
CA ARG A 293 -3.53 -0.24 5.33
C ARG A 293 -2.55 -1.07 4.52
N PHE A 294 -1.32 -1.26 5.01
CA PHE A 294 -0.33 -2.13 4.35
C PHE A 294 -0.68 -3.61 4.45
N TYR A 295 -1.32 -4.03 5.52
CA TYR A 295 -1.85 -5.38 5.63
C TYR A 295 -2.96 -5.65 4.60
N ALA A 296 -3.90 -4.75 4.47
CA ALA A 296 -4.95 -4.81 3.45
C ALA A 296 -4.37 -4.78 2.02
N LEU A 297 -3.35 -3.96 1.76
CA LEU A 297 -2.60 -3.98 0.50
C LEU A 297 -2.05 -5.37 0.19
N GLY A 298 -1.49 -6.05 1.19
CA GLY A 298 -0.96 -7.41 1.04
C GLY A 298 -2.03 -8.43 0.67
N ILE A 299 -3.22 -8.35 1.29
CA ILE A 299 -4.36 -9.22 0.97
C ILE A 299 -4.74 -9.08 -0.51
N ASP A 300 -4.99 -7.85 -0.96
CA ASP A 300 -5.41 -7.62 -2.35
C ASP A 300 -4.28 -7.89 -3.34
N ALA A 301 -3.02 -7.64 -2.98
CA ALA A 301 -1.89 -7.98 -3.83
C ALA A 301 -1.81 -9.49 -4.13
N TYR A 302 -2.06 -10.35 -3.14
CA TYR A 302 -2.13 -11.78 -3.37
C TYR A 302 -3.30 -12.15 -4.29
N ARG A 303 -4.49 -11.59 -4.05
CA ARG A 303 -5.68 -11.83 -4.88
C ARG A 303 -5.47 -11.39 -6.33
N LEU A 304 -4.88 -10.22 -6.54
CA LEU A 304 -4.56 -9.70 -7.87
C LEU A 304 -3.58 -10.60 -8.62
N VAL A 305 -2.55 -11.11 -7.94
CA VAL A 305 -1.60 -12.05 -8.57
C VAL A 305 -2.27 -13.37 -8.93
N GLN A 306 -3.24 -13.86 -8.15
CA GLN A 306 -4.03 -15.02 -8.55
C GLN A 306 -4.82 -14.77 -9.84
N GLU A 307 -5.37 -13.58 -10.03
CA GLU A 307 -6.03 -13.21 -11.29
C GLU A 307 -5.02 -13.07 -12.45
N LEU A 308 -3.85 -12.48 -12.22
CA LEU A 308 -2.79 -12.36 -13.24
C LEU A 308 -2.24 -13.73 -13.71
N LEU A 309 -2.35 -14.76 -12.89
CA LEU A 309 -1.95 -16.14 -13.24
C LEU A 309 -3.00 -16.88 -14.07
N ARG A 310 -4.22 -16.36 -14.18
CA ARG A 310 -5.27 -16.93 -15.02
C ARG A 310 -5.20 -16.34 -16.42
N PRO A 311 -5.53 -17.11 -17.49
CA PRO A 311 -5.75 -16.53 -18.79
C PRO A 311 -6.93 -15.55 -18.75
N PHE A 312 -6.73 -14.30 -19.15
CA PHE A 312 -7.80 -13.32 -19.26
C PHE A 312 -7.60 -12.44 -20.50
N GLU A 313 -8.70 -12.08 -21.17
CA GLU A 313 -8.70 -11.04 -22.21
C GLU A 313 -8.96 -9.67 -21.57
N THR A 314 -9.88 -9.61 -20.62
CA THR A 314 -10.19 -8.45 -19.79
C THR A 314 -10.37 -8.92 -18.35
N MET A 315 -9.77 -8.20 -17.41
CA MET A 315 -9.93 -8.50 -15.99
C MET A 315 -11.17 -7.80 -15.45
N GLU A 316 -12.08 -8.57 -14.87
CA GLU A 316 -13.24 -8.03 -14.17
C GLU A 316 -12.82 -7.25 -12.92
N PRO A 317 -13.57 -6.20 -12.53
CA PRO A 317 -13.28 -5.47 -11.31
C PRO A 317 -13.22 -6.39 -10.09
N LEU A 318 -12.15 -6.32 -9.32
CA LEU A 318 -11.99 -7.08 -8.09
C LEU A 318 -12.61 -6.29 -6.91
N ASP A 319 -13.56 -6.92 -6.22
CA ASP A 319 -14.07 -6.42 -4.94
C ASP A 319 -13.02 -6.67 -3.85
N GLY A 320 -12.18 -5.67 -3.62
CA GLY A 320 -11.03 -5.72 -2.73
C GLY A 320 -11.29 -5.20 -1.33
N VAL A 321 -10.42 -5.58 -0.40
CA VAL A 321 -10.41 -5.01 0.97
C VAL A 321 -9.90 -3.56 0.99
N THR A 322 -9.18 -3.15 -0.06
CA THR A 322 -8.68 -1.77 -0.22
C THR A 322 -9.59 -0.89 -1.09
N GLY A 323 -10.66 -1.45 -1.65
CA GLY A 323 -11.60 -0.81 -2.56
C GLY A 323 -11.92 -1.68 -3.77
N THR A 324 -12.82 -1.22 -4.64
CA THR A 324 -13.02 -1.87 -5.94
C THR A 324 -11.82 -1.60 -6.84
N ILE A 325 -11.18 -2.67 -7.32
CA ILE A 325 -9.90 -2.58 -8.05
C ILE A 325 -10.15 -2.89 -9.52
N THR A 326 -9.67 -2.01 -10.41
CA THR A 326 -9.74 -2.16 -11.87
C THR A 326 -8.36 -2.02 -12.49
N LEU A 327 -8.11 -2.75 -13.58
CA LEU A 327 -6.87 -2.66 -14.35
C LEU A 327 -7.07 -1.69 -15.53
N ASN A 328 -6.16 -0.72 -15.69
CA ASN A 328 -6.17 0.18 -16.84
C ASN A 328 -5.20 -0.29 -17.94
N ASN A 329 -5.26 0.36 -19.09
CA ASN A 329 -4.40 0.05 -20.26
C ASN A 329 -2.90 0.36 -20.03
N ALA A 330 -2.55 1.06 -18.96
CA ALA A 330 -1.16 1.36 -18.58
C ALA A 330 -0.61 0.34 -17.57
N HIS A 331 -1.20 -0.85 -17.44
CA HIS A 331 -0.83 -1.90 -16.48
C HIS A 331 -0.90 -1.43 -15.02
N GLN A 332 -1.78 -0.49 -14.72
CA GLN A 332 -1.95 0.02 -13.38
C GLN A 332 -3.28 -0.44 -12.80
N PHE A 333 -3.24 -1.04 -11.62
CA PHE A 333 -4.40 -1.31 -10.81
C PHE A 333 -4.80 -0.07 -10.03
N ILE A 334 -6.04 0.38 -10.26
CA ILE A 334 -6.64 1.55 -9.61
C ILE A 334 -7.73 1.06 -8.69
N ARG A 335 -7.69 1.52 -7.45
CA ARG A 335 -8.73 1.23 -6.44
C ARG A 335 -9.68 2.40 -6.29
N THR A 336 -10.97 2.13 -6.24
CA THR A 336 -12.02 3.10 -5.88
C THR A 336 -12.28 2.99 -4.39
N LEU A 337 -12.09 4.10 -3.67
CA LEU A 337 -12.19 4.19 -2.23
C LEU A 337 -13.61 4.45 -1.75
N VAL A 338 -13.86 4.16 -0.48
CA VAL A 338 -15.13 4.39 0.21
C VAL A 338 -15.14 5.80 0.79
N PRO A 339 -16.15 6.62 0.48
CA PRO A 339 -16.31 7.92 1.12
C PRO A 339 -16.81 7.76 2.56
N ALA A 340 -16.26 8.58 3.44
CA ALA A 340 -16.61 8.62 4.84
C ALA A 340 -16.72 10.06 5.36
N GLN A 341 -17.39 10.21 6.48
CA GLN A 341 -17.50 11.47 7.22
C GLN A 341 -17.34 11.21 8.72
N PHE A 342 -16.64 12.10 9.40
CA PHE A 342 -16.68 12.09 10.86
C PHE A 342 -18.05 12.54 11.36
N SER A 343 -18.62 11.77 12.26
CA SER A 343 -19.91 12.04 12.91
C SER A 343 -19.89 11.50 14.34
N GLN A 344 -20.10 12.36 15.30
CA GLN A 344 -20.08 12.03 16.72
C GLN A 344 -18.77 11.34 17.15
N GLY A 345 -17.64 11.89 16.68
CA GLY A 345 -16.32 11.39 16.99
C GLY A 345 -15.93 10.07 16.32
N SER A 346 -16.72 9.57 15.37
CA SER A 346 -16.44 8.34 14.64
C SER A 346 -16.46 8.55 13.13
N ALA A 347 -15.55 7.93 12.42
CA ALA A 347 -15.60 7.86 10.96
C ALA A 347 -16.69 6.87 10.53
N LYS A 348 -17.64 7.33 9.72
CA LYS A 348 -18.74 6.52 9.19
C LYS A 348 -18.72 6.56 7.67
N ALA A 349 -18.79 5.38 7.04
CA ALA A 349 -18.96 5.29 5.61
C ALA A 349 -20.26 6.02 5.19
N LEU A 350 -20.20 6.77 4.10
CA LEU A 350 -21.38 7.41 3.51
C LEU A 350 -22.10 6.41 2.60
N GLU A 351 -23.34 6.08 2.93
CA GLU A 351 -24.19 5.18 2.13
C GLU A 351 -24.57 5.81 0.79
N GLY A 352 -24.68 4.98 -0.25
CA GLY A 352 -25.26 5.39 -1.54
C GLY A 352 -24.29 5.95 -2.57
N THR A 353 -22.98 5.89 -2.36
CA THR A 353 -21.97 6.39 -3.31
C THR A 353 -21.23 5.27 -4.07
N GLN A 354 -21.86 4.10 -4.26
CA GLN A 354 -21.35 3.17 -5.26
C GLN A 354 -21.48 3.86 -6.64
N ALA A 355 -20.36 3.96 -7.34
CA ALA A 355 -20.31 4.46 -8.70
C ALA A 355 -21.31 3.66 -9.55
N ARG A 356 -22.35 4.34 -10.06
CA ARG A 356 -23.17 3.83 -11.15
C ARG A 356 -22.40 3.97 -12.45
#